data_a6d3f25dd6daba2dbd67901d92df820d
#
_entry.id   a6d3f25dd6daba2dbd67901d92df820d
#
_cell.length_a   1.000
_cell.length_b   1.000
_cell.length_c   1.000
_cell.angle_alpha   90.00
_cell.angle_beta   90.00
_cell.angle_gamma   90.00
#
_symmetry.space_group_name_H-M   'P 1'
#
loop_
_entity.id
_entity.type
_entity.pdbx_description
1 polymer ?
#
loop_
_entity_poly.entity_id
_entity_poly.type
_entity_poly.pdbx_seq_one_letter_code
_entity_poly.pdbx_strand_id
1 'polypeptide(L)'
;MKPGSRHVVSRRQILVRSWCAVETILGDILTWSWFSEPHGYNFNGLLIPHAAGNICIDPVEPGEEVLSELGAWGVSQIIVTNRNHVRAANRVRERTGARTLVHPADAVHATNQGAIVDGELRVGAQVGALTVVGAAGKSPGEVVLLWPERKILIVGDAIIGNPPGKCGMLRASVIDDLPRLQASIREFLKLDFDALLVGDGVSILHGARALVSDLVATFP
;
A
#
# COMPACT_ATOMS: atom_id res chain seq x y z
N MET A 1 -23.86 -1.10 -63.17
CA MET A 1 -22.91 -1.62 -62.14
C MET A 1 -22.32 -0.43 -61.39
N LYS A 2 -22.69 -0.24 -60.11
CA LYS A 2 -22.10 0.76 -59.23
C LYS A 2 -21.29 0.00 -58.16
N PRO A 3 -20.05 0.42 -57.81
CA PRO A 3 -19.27 -0.25 -56.80
C PRO A 3 -19.71 0.22 -55.41
N GLY A 4 -19.81 -0.76 -54.49
CA GLY A 4 -20.25 -0.56 -53.11
C GLY A 4 -19.24 0.20 -52.24
N SER A 5 -19.75 1.11 -51.46
CA SER A 5 -19.00 1.83 -50.44
C SER A 5 -18.69 0.90 -49.26
N ARG A 6 -17.41 0.68 -48.97
CA ARG A 6 -16.94 0.02 -47.76
C ARG A 6 -17.02 1.01 -46.60
N HIS A 7 -17.90 0.77 -45.68
CA HIS A 7 -17.89 1.45 -44.38
C HIS A 7 -16.65 1.02 -43.60
N VAL A 8 -15.73 1.93 -43.40
CA VAL A 8 -14.62 1.81 -42.45
C VAL A 8 -15.19 2.10 -41.07
N VAL A 9 -15.41 1.05 -40.30
CA VAL A 9 -15.76 1.18 -38.89
C VAL A 9 -14.48 1.56 -38.14
N SER A 10 -14.39 2.82 -37.74
CA SER A 10 -13.37 3.34 -36.86
C SER A 10 -13.48 2.62 -35.52
N ARG A 11 -12.49 1.76 -35.19
CA ARG A 11 -12.29 1.24 -33.84
C ARG A 11 -11.85 2.40 -32.95
N ARG A 12 -12.79 3.09 -32.32
CA ARG A 12 -12.52 3.84 -31.11
C ARG A 12 -12.13 2.81 -30.06
N GLN A 13 -10.84 2.73 -29.74
CA GLN A 13 -10.36 2.10 -28.53
C GLN A 13 -11.02 2.85 -27.35
N ILE A 14 -12.04 2.24 -26.79
CA ILE A 14 -12.55 2.61 -25.48
C ILE A 14 -11.42 2.22 -24.53
N LEU A 15 -10.67 3.20 -24.05
CA LEU A 15 -9.84 3.06 -22.86
C LEU A 15 -10.79 2.76 -21.71
N VAL A 16 -11.06 1.49 -21.49
CA VAL A 16 -11.66 1.00 -20.26
C VAL A 16 -10.62 1.29 -19.17
N ARG A 17 -10.79 2.39 -18.45
CA ARG A 17 -10.13 2.56 -17.15
C ARG A 17 -10.63 1.41 -16.28
N SER A 18 -9.84 0.35 -16.17
CA SER A 18 -10.11 -0.77 -15.31
C SER A 18 -10.00 -0.26 -13.86
N TRP A 19 -11.11 0.13 -13.29
CA TRP A 19 -11.26 0.24 -11.86
C TRP A 19 -11.26 -1.20 -11.36
N CYS A 20 -10.17 -1.64 -10.75
CA CYS A 20 -10.13 -2.97 -10.19
C CYS A 20 -11.17 -3.06 -9.06
N ALA A 21 -12.02 -4.06 -9.12
CA ALA A 21 -12.89 -4.45 -8.03
C ALA A 21 -12.04 -4.81 -6.80
N VAL A 22 -12.65 -4.79 -5.61
CA VAL A 22 -11.98 -5.30 -4.42
C VAL A 22 -11.78 -6.81 -4.56
N GLU A 23 -10.58 -7.26 -4.28
CA GLU A 23 -10.19 -8.67 -4.39
C GLU A 23 -9.69 -9.19 -3.04
N THR A 24 -9.93 -10.47 -2.78
CA THR A 24 -9.29 -11.17 -1.66
C THR A 24 -7.86 -11.49 -2.05
N ILE A 25 -6.87 -11.01 -1.27
CA ILE A 25 -5.46 -11.25 -1.54
C ILE A 25 -4.89 -12.42 -0.72
N LEU A 26 -5.25 -12.52 0.56
CA LEU A 26 -4.78 -13.57 1.45
C LEU A 26 -5.78 -13.81 2.59
N GLY A 27 -6.41 -14.97 2.57
CA GLY A 27 -7.46 -15.31 3.53
C GLY A 27 -8.67 -14.37 3.42
N ASP A 28 -8.87 -13.51 4.40
CA ASP A 28 -9.93 -12.50 4.48
C ASP A 28 -9.43 -11.07 4.26
N ILE A 29 -8.15 -10.88 3.94
CA ILE A 29 -7.58 -9.59 3.62
C ILE A 29 -8.01 -9.18 2.21
N LEU A 30 -8.52 -7.97 2.09
CA LEU A 30 -8.97 -7.41 0.83
C LEU A 30 -7.98 -6.37 0.30
N THR A 31 -7.92 -6.25 -1.02
CA THR A 31 -7.08 -5.25 -1.71
C THR A 31 -7.83 -4.67 -2.90
N TRP A 32 -7.48 -3.46 -3.25
CA TRP A 32 -7.80 -2.86 -4.54
C TRP A 32 -6.60 -2.09 -5.06
N SER A 33 -6.51 -1.91 -6.35
CA SER A 33 -5.33 -1.34 -6.97
C SER A 33 -5.67 -0.18 -7.88
N TRP A 34 -4.73 0.73 -8.01
CA TRP A 34 -4.71 1.78 -9.01
C TRP A 34 -3.42 1.69 -9.82
N PHE A 35 -3.53 1.55 -11.14
CA PHE A 35 -2.35 1.45 -12.01
C PHE A 35 -1.70 2.82 -12.18
N SER A 36 -0.44 2.93 -11.84
CA SER A 36 0.36 4.13 -12.02
C SER A 36 1.13 4.06 -13.34
N GLU A 37 0.61 4.72 -14.38
CA GLU A 37 1.28 4.75 -15.71
C GLU A 37 2.74 5.23 -15.63
N PRO A 38 3.08 6.29 -14.86
CA PRO A 38 4.47 6.75 -14.75
C PRO A 38 5.43 5.74 -14.13
N HIS A 39 4.92 4.81 -13.29
CA HIS A 39 5.72 3.82 -12.59
C HIS A 39 5.67 2.44 -13.27
N GLY A 40 4.61 2.17 -14.04
CA GLY A 40 4.43 0.90 -14.75
C GLY A 40 3.98 -0.27 -13.87
N TYR A 41 3.46 0.02 -12.68
CA TYR A 41 2.92 -0.98 -11.75
C TYR A 41 1.76 -0.42 -10.93
N ASN A 42 1.05 -1.32 -10.24
CA ASN A 42 -0.07 -0.96 -9.39
C ASN A 42 0.38 -0.39 -8.06
N PHE A 43 -0.33 0.63 -7.59
CA PHE A 43 -0.40 1.02 -6.19
C PHE A 43 -1.59 0.31 -5.54
N ASN A 44 -1.44 -0.17 -4.31
CA ASN A 44 -2.41 -1.00 -3.64
C ASN A 44 -2.90 -0.36 -2.33
N GLY A 45 -4.21 -0.42 -2.11
CA GLY A 45 -4.83 -0.22 -0.82
C GLY A 45 -5.20 -1.56 -0.21
N LEU A 46 -5.12 -1.69 1.11
CA LEU A 46 -5.46 -2.91 1.83
C LEU A 46 -6.58 -2.66 2.83
N LEU A 47 -7.45 -3.64 3.02
CA LEU A 47 -8.42 -3.67 4.10
C LEU A 47 -8.22 -4.92 4.95
N ILE A 48 -7.90 -4.69 6.23
CA ILE A 48 -7.67 -5.72 7.23
C ILE A 48 -8.92 -5.87 8.08
N PRO A 49 -9.55 -7.05 8.13
CA PRO A 49 -10.69 -7.31 9.00
C PRO A 49 -10.30 -7.19 10.47
N HIS A 50 -11.15 -6.52 11.25
CA HIS A 50 -10.97 -6.42 12.70
C HIS A 50 -12.32 -6.28 13.41
N ALA A 51 -12.49 -6.94 14.56
CA ALA A 51 -13.76 -7.00 15.30
C ALA A 51 -14.27 -5.64 15.78
N ALA A 52 -13.35 -4.70 16.08
CA ALA A 52 -13.69 -3.34 16.49
C ALA A 52 -13.80 -2.34 15.33
N GLY A 53 -13.97 -2.83 14.09
CA GLY A 53 -14.00 -2.06 12.86
C GLY A 53 -12.72 -2.24 12.04
N ASN A 54 -12.89 -2.41 10.74
CA ASN A 54 -11.81 -2.74 9.83
C ASN A 54 -10.75 -1.65 9.73
N ILE A 55 -9.53 -2.05 9.39
CA ILE A 55 -8.36 -1.17 9.26
C ILE A 55 -8.02 -1.05 7.77
N CYS A 56 -8.07 0.16 7.24
CA CYS A 56 -7.64 0.48 5.88
C CYS A 56 -6.18 0.93 5.90
N ILE A 57 -5.34 0.38 5.01
CA ILE A 57 -3.91 0.72 4.95
C ILE A 57 -3.60 1.31 3.58
N ASP A 58 -2.95 2.48 3.56
CA ASP A 58 -2.47 3.19 2.37
C ASP A 58 -3.49 3.27 1.22
N PRO A 59 -4.72 3.76 1.47
CA PRO A 59 -5.77 3.72 0.46
C PRO A 59 -5.36 4.46 -0.81
N VAL A 60 -5.38 3.73 -1.91
CA VAL A 60 -5.23 4.30 -3.26
C VAL A 60 -6.59 4.75 -3.77
N GLU A 61 -6.62 5.54 -4.85
CA GLU A 61 -7.85 6.08 -5.41
C GLU A 61 -8.88 4.98 -5.67
N PRO A 62 -9.96 4.90 -4.87
CA PRO A 62 -11.01 3.93 -5.07
C PRO A 62 -12.00 4.42 -6.12
N GLY A 63 -12.55 3.54 -6.94
CA GLY A 63 -13.77 3.83 -7.66
C GLY A 63 -14.95 4.00 -6.71
N GLU A 64 -16.07 4.54 -7.19
CA GLU A 64 -17.28 4.71 -6.37
C GLU A 64 -17.80 3.39 -5.78
N GLU A 65 -17.64 2.29 -6.51
CA GLU A 65 -18.03 0.95 -6.07
C GLU A 65 -17.20 0.52 -4.85
N VAL A 66 -15.87 0.56 -4.96
CA VAL A 66 -14.95 0.26 -3.84
C VAL A 66 -15.21 1.17 -2.64
N LEU A 67 -15.41 2.46 -2.89
CA LEU A 67 -15.70 3.41 -1.80
C LEU A 67 -17.01 3.08 -1.09
N SER A 68 -18.03 2.64 -1.83
CA SER A 68 -19.31 2.18 -1.27
C SER A 68 -19.14 0.92 -0.43
N GLU A 69 -18.35 -0.04 -0.91
CA GLU A 69 -18.04 -1.27 -0.18
C GLU A 69 -17.27 -0.99 1.11
N LEU A 70 -16.24 -0.12 1.07
CA LEU A 70 -15.51 0.31 2.28
C LEU A 70 -16.45 0.93 3.32
N GLY A 71 -17.43 1.73 2.87
CA GLY A 71 -18.47 2.30 3.73
C GLY A 71 -19.37 1.21 4.35
N ALA A 72 -19.75 0.20 3.58
CA ALA A 72 -20.62 -0.88 4.03
C ALA A 72 -19.90 -1.84 5.01
N TRP A 73 -18.62 -2.10 4.81
CA TRP A 73 -17.84 -2.98 5.70
C TRP A 73 -17.43 -2.31 7.02
N GLY A 74 -17.51 -0.98 7.11
CA GLY A 74 -17.23 -0.27 8.35
C GLY A 74 -15.75 -0.16 8.67
N VAL A 75 -15.07 0.79 8.03
CA VAL A 75 -13.67 1.15 8.34
C VAL A 75 -13.64 2.04 9.57
N SER A 76 -12.83 1.70 10.57
CA SER A 76 -12.66 2.47 11.81
C SER A 76 -11.36 3.27 11.85
N GLN A 77 -10.33 2.76 11.18
CA GLN A 77 -9.00 3.38 11.15
C GLN A 77 -8.40 3.32 9.75
N ILE A 78 -7.70 4.39 9.39
CA ILE A 78 -6.87 4.47 8.19
C ILE A 78 -5.42 4.62 8.67
N ILE A 79 -4.56 3.69 8.28
CA ILE A 79 -3.13 3.76 8.52
C ILE A 79 -2.44 4.26 7.27
N VAL A 80 -1.62 5.29 7.42
CA VAL A 80 -0.74 5.80 6.38
C VAL A 80 0.69 5.46 6.78
N THR A 81 1.34 4.56 6.02
CA THR A 81 2.65 4.00 6.37
C THR A 81 3.80 4.98 6.20
N ASN A 82 3.66 5.95 5.30
CA ASN A 82 4.61 7.05 5.14
C ASN A 82 3.91 8.30 4.58
N ARG A 83 4.56 9.44 4.68
CA ARG A 83 4.02 10.76 4.30
C ARG A 83 3.51 10.90 2.86
N ASN A 84 3.92 10.00 1.95
CA ASN A 84 3.51 10.03 0.54
C ASN A 84 2.28 9.16 0.27
N HIS A 85 1.87 8.30 1.21
CA HIS A 85 0.76 7.38 1.08
C HIS A 85 -0.59 7.96 1.57
N VAL A 86 -0.66 9.27 1.75
CA VAL A 86 -1.92 9.99 2.08
C VAL A 86 -2.99 9.87 0.99
N ARG A 87 -2.59 9.78 -0.25
CA ARG A 87 -3.38 9.47 -1.46
C ARG A 87 -4.90 9.70 -1.26
N ALA A 88 -5.70 8.62 -1.16
CA ALA A 88 -7.15 8.68 -0.98
C ALA A 88 -7.62 8.65 0.49
N ALA A 89 -6.73 8.86 1.48
CA ALA A 89 -7.08 8.76 2.90
C ALA A 89 -8.27 9.65 3.28
N ASN A 90 -8.29 10.91 2.85
CA ASN A 90 -9.40 11.81 3.14
C ASN A 90 -10.72 11.33 2.54
N ARG A 91 -10.70 10.81 1.32
CA ARG A 91 -11.89 10.31 0.64
C ARG A 91 -12.51 9.10 1.36
N VAL A 92 -11.65 8.16 1.79
CA VAL A 92 -12.09 7.02 2.62
C VAL A 92 -12.59 7.52 3.98
N ARG A 93 -11.88 8.46 4.61
CA ARG A 93 -12.28 9.09 5.88
C ARG A 93 -13.67 9.74 5.79
N GLU A 94 -13.92 10.53 4.78
CA GLU A 94 -15.21 11.19 4.54
C GLU A 94 -16.35 10.17 4.38
N ARG A 95 -16.09 9.08 3.68
CA ARG A 95 -17.09 8.04 3.43
C ARG A 95 -17.42 7.20 4.66
N THR A 96 -16.40 6.92 5.50
CA THR A 96 -16.50 5.90 6.56
C THR A 96 -16.53 6.48 7.97
N GLY A 97 -16.10 7.73 8.16
CA GLY A 97 -15.86 8.32 9.48
C GLY A 97 -14.59 7.80 10.17
N ALA A 98 -13.76 7.02 9.48
CA ALA A 98 -12.54 6.43 10.01
C ALA A 98 -11.52 7.50 10.43
N ARG A 99 -10.72 7.20 11.47
CA ARG A 99 -9.63 8.07 11.93
C ARG A 99 -8.33 7.77 11.16
N THR A 100 -7.66 8.80 10.67
CA THR A 100 -6.37 8.67 9.98
C THR A 100 -5.21 8.76 10.96
N LEU A 101 -4.34 7.75 10.95
CA LEU A 101 -3.14 7.64 11.79
C LEU A 101 -1.89 7.71 10.92
N VAL A 102 -0.94 8.57 11.32
CA VAL A 102 0.36 8.77 10.66
C VAL A 102 1.45 8.82 11.72
N HIS A 103 2.66 8.35 11.40
CA HIS A 103 3.79 8.51 12.30
C HIS A 103 4.12 10.00 12.55
N PRO A 104 4.40 10.43 13.79
CA PRO A 104 4.60 11.85 14.11
C PRO A 104 5.64 12.56 13.23
N ALA A 105 6.73 11.88 12.87
CA ALA A 105 7.79 12.47 12.02
C ALA A 105 7.34 12.77 10.59
N ASP A 106 6.25 12.14 10.12
CA ASP A 106 5.69 12.33 8.78
C ASP A 106 4.40 13.19 8.80
N ALA A 107 3.82 13.44 9.98
CA ALA A 107 2.50 14.06 10.12
C ALA A 107 2.43 15.48 9.53
N VAL A 108 3.45 16.32 9.76
CA VAL A 108 3.49 17.69 9.22
C VAL A 108 3.52 17.67 7.69
N HIS A 109 4.33 16.79 7.10
CA HIS A 109 4.41 16.66 5.65
C HIS A 109 3.09 16.12 5.05
N ALA A 110 2.49 15.12 5.69
CA ALA A 110 1.18 14.57 5.30
C ALA A 110 0.09 15.66 5.32
N THR A 111 0.04 16.47 6.39
CA THR A 111 -0.91 17.58 6.52
C THR A 111 -0.68 18.66 5.45
N ASN A 112 0.56 18.97 5.12
CA ASN A 112 0.89 19.92 4.04
C ASN A 112 0.46 19.41 2.65
N GLN A 113 0.29 18.11 2.46
CA GLN A 113 -0.32 17.50 1.28
C GLN A 113 -1.87 17.47 1.35
N GLY A 114 -2.46 18.04 2.39
CA GLY A 114 -3.91 18.12 2.58
C GLY A 114 -4.52 16.96 3.37
N ALA A 115 -3.72 16.04 3.92
CA ALA A 115 -4.25 14.95 4.73
C ALA A 115 -4.82 15.48 6.06
N ILE A 116 -5.97 14.95 6.45
CA ILE A 116 -6.54 15.15 7.78
C ILE A 116 -5.98 14.01 8.67
N VAL A 117 -5.14 14.38 9.64
CA VAL A 117 -4.51 13.44 10.57
C VAL A 117 -5.22 13.53 11.92
N ASP A 118 -5.79 12.42 12.38
CA ASP A 118 -6.59 12.35 13.63
C ASP A 118 -5.79 11.78 14.81
N GLY A 119 -4.61 11.20 14.56
CA GLY A 119 -3.80 10.59 15.61
C GLY A 119 -2.43 10.13 15.17
N GLU A 120 -1.67 9.63 16.12
CA GLU A 120 -0.28 9.21 15.92
C GLU A 120 -0.16 7.70 15.76
N LEU A 121 0.66 7.27 14.83
CA LEU A 121 1.08 5.88 14.62
C LEU A 121 2.51 5.72 15.17
N ARG A 122 2.66 5.21 16.39
CA ARG A 122 3.97 5.10 17.06
C ARG A 122 4.56 3.71 16.89
N VAL A 123 5.88 3.63 16.67
CA VAL A 123 6.61 2.37 16.66
C VAL A 123 6.41 1.62 17.99
N GLY A 124 6.15 0.32 17.91
CA GLY A 124 5.81 -0.54 19.05
C GLY A 124 4.34 -0.54 19.44
N ALA A 125 3.51 0.36 18.88
CA ALA A 125 2.07 0.35 19.14
C ALA A 125 1.40 -0.86 18.46
N GLN A 126 0.25 -1.25 19.04
CA GLN A 126 -0.67 -2.23 18.44
C GLN A 126 -1.85 -1.50 17.81
N VAL A 127 -2.19 -1.86 16.58
CA VAL A 127 -3.39 -1.41 15.88
C VAL A 127 -4.16 -2.64 15.41
N GLY A 128 -5.19 -3.01 16.16
CA GLY A 128 -5.82 -4.33 16.01
C GLY A 128 -4.82 -5.44 16.29
N ALA A 129 -4.65 -6.37 15.36
CA ALA A 129 -3.67 -7.47 15.44
C ALA A 129 -2.29 -7.09 14.88
N LEU A 130 -2.12 -5.84 14.43
CA LEU A 130 -0.91 -5.38 13.75
C LEU A 130 0.03 -4.68 14.73
N THR A 131 1.30 -5.06 14.73
CA THR A 131 2.37 -4.35 15.45
C THR A 131 3.04 -3.35 14.51
N VAL A 132 3.17 -2.10 14.94
CA VAL A 132 3.87 -1.05 14.19
C VAL A 132 5.37 -1.19 14.36
N VAL A 133 6.10 -1.39 13.26
CA VAL A 133 7.56 -1.54 13.23
C VAL A 133 8.17 -0.37 12.46
N GLY A 134 9.26 0.20 12.98
CA GLY A 134 9.95 1.32 12.32
C GLY A 134 10.64 0.88 11.02
N ALA A 135 10.53 1.72 10.00
CA ALA A 135 11.13 1.49 8.67
C ALA A 135 11.76 2.77 8.10
N ALA A 136 12.21 3.67 8.97
CA ALA A 136 12.71 4.96 8.54
C ALA A 136 13.82 4.87 7.49
N GLY A 137 13.80 5.80 6.54
CA GLY A 137 14.79 5.92 5.47
C GLY A 137 14.19 6.45 4.18
N LYS A 138 13.06 5.91 3.69
CA LYS A 138 12.33 6.51 2.58
C LYS A 138 11.70 7.85 3.01
N SER A 139 11.15 7.87 4.23
CA SER A 139 10.81 9.07 4.99
C SER A 139 11.22 8.89 6.45
N PRO A 140 11.31 9.97 7.25
CA PRO A 140 11.66 9.86 8.66
C PRO A 140 10.68 9.04 9.49
N GLY A 141 9.40 9.07 9.12
CA GLY A 141 8.29 8.44 9.82
C GLY A 141 7.76 7.17 9.14
N GLU A 142 8.48 6.61 8.17
CA GLU A 142 8.01 5.37 7.56
C GLU A 142 7.95 4.23 8.55
N VAL A 143 6.84 3.48 8.49
CA VAL A 143 6.59 2.28 9.28
C VAL A 143 6.12 1.13 8.40
N VAL A 144 6.30 -0.07 8.93
CA VAL A 144 5.70 -1.30 8.40
C VAL A 144 4.83 -1.93 9.49
N LEU A 145 3.92 -2.81 9.11
CA LEU A 145 2.99 -3.44 10.03
C LEU A 145 3.23 -4.95 10.01
N LEU A 146 3.53 -5.52 11.17
CA LEU A 146 3.68 -6.96 11.34
C LEU A 146 2.39 -7.54 11.91
N TRP A 147 1.86 -8.58 11.29
CA TRP A 147 0.81 -9.43 11.84
C TRP A 147 1.41 -10.77 12.27
N PRO A 148 1.82 -10.90 13.55
CA PRO A 148 2.63 -12.05 13.98
C PRO A 148 1.90 -13.38 13.80
N GLU A 149 0.61 -13.45 14.18
CA GLU A 149 -0.18 -14.68 14.16
C GLU A 149 -0.38 -15.23 12.75
N ARG A 150 -0.37 -14.34 11.74
CA ARG A 150 -0.54 -14.72 10.33
C ARG A 150 0.77 -14.71 9.55
N LYS A 151 1.88 -14.36 10.19
CA LYS A 151 3.21 -14.22 9.56
C LYS A 151 3.18 -13.32 8.33
N ILE A 152 2.50 -12.19 8.42
CA ILE A 152 2.37 -11.21 7.35
C ILE A 152 3.13 -9.93 7.73
N LEU A 153 3.97 -9.46 6.84
CA LEU A 153 4.57 -8.13 6.89
C LEU A 153 3.91 -7.25 5.82
N ILE A 154 3.39 -6.09 6.22
CA ILE A 154 2.78 -5.11 5.32
C ILE A 154 3.72 -3.92 5.23
N VAL A 155 4.11 -3.55 4.03
CA VAL A 155 5.09 -2.49 3.79
C VAL A 155 4.54 -1.44 2.83
N GLY A 156 4.91 -0.19 3.06
CA GLY A 156 4.74 0.91 2.13
C GLY A 156 5.88 0.96 1.10
N ASP A 157 6.63 2.06 1.11
CA ASP A 157 7.72 2.32 0.18
C ASP A 157 9.06 1.65 0.57
N ALA A 158 9.15 1.03 1.75
CA ALA A 158 10.38 0.38 2.20
C ALA A 158 10.82 -0.75 1.25
N ILE A 159 9.87 -1.51 0.74
CA ILE A 159 10.09 -2.56 -0.27
C ILE A 159 8.92 -2.49 -1.27
N ILE A 160 9.23 -2.58 -2.55
CA ILE A 160 8.22 -2.68 -3.62
C ILE A 160 8.25 -4.08 -4.24
N GLY A 161 7.09 -4.56 -4.70
CA GLY A 161 6.93 -5.83 -5.41
C GLY A 161 7.15 -5.69 -6.92
N ASN A 162 8.25 -5.10 -7.34
CA ASN A 162 8.58 -4.89 -8.75
C ASN A 162 10.07 -5.17 -9.01
N PRO A 163 10.41 -6.03 -10.00
CA PRO A 163 9.50 -6.77 -10.88
C PRO A 163 8.70 -7.85 -10.12
N PRO A 164 7.57 -8.33 -10.68
CA PRO A 164 6.76 -9.38 -10.07
C PRO A 164 7.57 -10.60 -9.63
N GLY A 165 7.30 -11.11 -8.42
CA GLY A 165 8.01 -12.25 -7.83
C GLY A 165 9.38 -11.89 -7.22
N LYS A 166 9.72 -10.60 -7.10
CA LYS A 166 10.94 -10.11 -6.45
C LYS A 166 10.63 -8.96 -5.50
N CYS A 167 11.51 -8.78 -4.52
CA CYS A 167 11.58 -7.56 -3.72
C CYS A 167 12.49 -6.54 -4.41
N GLY A 168 12.04 -5.30 -4.49
CA GLY A 168 12.81 -4.19 -5.04
C GLY A 168 12.78 -2.97 -4.13
N MET A 169 13.55 -1.95 -4.49
CA MET A 169 13.53 -0.64 -3.84
C MET A 169 13.15 0.43 -4.84
N LEU A 170 12.62 1.53 -4.35
CA LEU A 170 12.45 2.75 -5.13
C LEU A 170 13.81 3.30 -5.59
N ARG A 171 13.78 4.20 -6.58
CA ARG A 171 14.98 4.92 -7.03
C ARG A 171 15.54 5.76 -5.88
N ALA A 172 16.87 5.78 -5.75
CA ALA A 172 17.55 6.52 -4.68
C ALA A 172 17.15 8.00 -4.61
N SER A 173 16.80 8.62 -5.74
CA SER A 173 16.40 10.04 -5.83
C SER A 173 15.09 10.37 -5.10
N VAL A 174 14.28 9.38 -4.70
CA VAL A 174 13.03 9.57 -3.95
C VAL A 174 13.09 8.98 -2.54
N ILE A 175 14.28 8.60 -2.09
CA ILE A 175 14.57 8.06 -0.75
C ILE A 175 15.36 9.13 0.01
N ASP A 176 14.89 9.53 1.19
CA ASP A 176 15.55 10.58 1.98
C ASP A 176 16.93 10.14 2.51
N ASP A 177 17.03 8.90 2.98
CA ASP A 177 18.24 8.32 3.57
C ASP A 177 18.35 6.84 3.18
N LEU A 178 19.05 6.58 2.07
CA LEU A 178 19.19 5.22 1.54
C LEU A 178 19.93 4.27 2.49
N PRO A 179 21.06 4.63 3.11
CA PRO A 179 21.72 3.76 4.09
C PRO A 179 20.81 3.39 5.26
N ARG A 180 20.02 4.33 5.75
CA ARG A 180 19.07 4.09 6.84
C ARG A 180 17.94 3.15 6.42
N LEU A 181 17.39 3.33 5.22
CA LEU A 181 16.38 2.43 4.67
C LEU A 181 16.92 1.00 4.53
N GLN A 182 18.13 0.85 4.00
CA GLN A 182 18.78 -0.46 3.90
C GLN A 182 19.01 -1.10 5.27
N ALA A 183 19.40 -0.32 6.28
CA ALA A 183 19.50 -0.79 7.66
C ALA A 183 18.14 -1.24 8.20
N SER A 184 17.07 -0.48 7.97
CA SER A 184 15.71 -0.84 8.36
C SER A 184 15.26 -2.15 7.70
N ILE A 185 15.53 -2.35 6.40
CA ILE A 185 15.17 -3.58 5.69
C ILE A 185 15.96 -4.80 6.22
N ARG A 186 17.25 -4.62 6.62
CA ARG A 186 18.01 -5.69 7.27
C ARG A 186 17.36 -6.14 8.58
N GLU A 187 16.81 -5.20 9.37
CA GLU A 187 16.10 -5.53 10.62
C GLU A 187 14.83 -6.35 10.37
N PHE A 188 14.16 -6.23 9.22
CA PHE A 188 12.99 -7.05 8.90
C PHE A 188 13.32 -8.55 8.89
N LEU A 189 14.56 -8.95 8.57
CA LEU A 189 14.97 -10.35 8.62
C LEU A 189 14.96 -10.96 10.03
N LYS A 190 14.83 -10.16 11.07
CA LYS A 190 14.64 -10.61 12.46
C LYS A 190 13.18 -10.89 12.79
N LEU A 191 12.25 -10.46 11.94
CA LEU A 191 10.82 -10.68 12.10
C LEU A 191 10.42 -12.06 11.53
N ASP A 192 9.38 -12.67 12.13
CA ASP A 192 8.81 -13.92 11.61
C ASP A 192 7.65 -13.60 10.68
N PHE A 193 7.91 -13.67 9.37
CA PHE A 193 6.90 -13.50 8.32
C PHE A 193 7.17 -14.44 7.13
N ASP A 194 6.11 -14.81 6.44
CA ASP A 194 6.13 -15.63 5.23
C ASP A 194 5.53 -14.88 4.03
N ALA A 195 4.55 -14.00 4.29
CA ALA A 195 3.94 -13.14 3.29
C ALA A 195 4.40 -11.69 3.43
N LEU A 196 4.54 -11.00 2.30
CA LEU A 196 4.83 -9.56 2.19
C LEU A 196 3.74 -8.90 1.35
N LEU A 197 2.89 -8.08 1.98
CA LEU A 197 1.92 -7.26 1.28
C LEU A 197 2.53 -5.89 1.06
N VAL A 198 2.49 -5.41 -0.19
CA VAL A 198 3.17 -4.17 -0.59
C VAL A 198 2.19 -3.09 -1.02
N GLY A 199 2.48 -1.85 -0.68
CA GLY A 199 1.78 -0.67 -1.20
C GLY A 199 2.00 -0.47 -2.69
N ASP A 200 3.14 -0.92 -3.23
CA ASP A 200 3.55 -0.69 -4.61
C ASP A 200 4.04 -1.99 -5.27
N GLY A 201 3.43 -2.36 -6.41
CA GLY A 201 3.77 -3.56 -7.17
C GLY A 201 2.95 -4.79 -6.78
N VAL A 202 3.54 -5.99 -6.89
CA VAL A 202 2.87 -7.29 -6.65
C VAL A 202 3.29 -7.86 -5.31
N SER A 203 2.31 -8.13 -4.43
CA SER A 203 2.53 -8.76 -3.12
C SER A 203 3.06 -10.20 -3.27
N ILE A 204 3.84 -10.64 -2.29
CA ILE A 204 4.44 -11.97 -2.22
C ILE A 204 3.73 -12.74 -1.10
N LEU A 205 2.97 -13.76 -1.46
CA LEU A 205 2.08 -14.43 -0.52
C LEU A 205 2.73 -15.59 0.25
N HIS A 206 3.88 -16.09 -0.22
CA HIS A 206 4.66 -17.16 0.41
C HIS A 206 6.15 -16.98 0.13
N GLY A 207 6.98 -17.38 1.08
CA GLY A 207 8.44 -17.36 0.94
C GLY A 207 9.03 -15.94 0.88
N ALA A 208 8.29 -14.93 1.27
CA ALA A 208 8.69 -13.52 1.15
C ALA A 208 9.99 -13.20 1.91
N ARG A 209 10.22 -13.84 3.07
CA ARG A 209 11.44 -13.61 3.86
C ARG A 209 12.72 -13.98 3.11
N ALA A 210 12.69 -15.03 2.27
CA ALA A 210 13.82 -15.40 1.42
C ALA A 210 14.08 -14.31 0.35
N LEU A 211 13.04 -13.79 -0.30
CA LEU A 211 13.17 -12.72 -1.30
C LEU A 211 13.63 -11.39 -0.68
N VAL A 212 13.25 -11.10 0.56
CA VAL A 212 13.81 -9.95 1.31
C VAL A 212 15.29 -10.20 1.63
N SER A 213 15.69 -11.43 1.96
CA SER A 213 17.11 -11.79 2.14
C SER A 213 17.92 -11.61 0.86
N ASP A 214 17.37 -12.01 -0.29
CA ASP A 214 18.01 -11.81 -1.60
C ASP A 214 18.18 -10.31 -1.91
N LEU A 215 17.17 -9.48 -1.60
CA LEU A 215 17.28 -8.03 -1.73
C LEU A 215 18.39 -7.48 -0.82
N VAL A 216 18.42 -7.88 0.45
CA VAL A 216 19.44 -7.45 1.43
C VAL A 216 20.85 -7.84 0.97
N ALA A 217 21.03 -8.99 0.33
CA ALA A 217 22.33 -9.42 -0.19
C ALA A 217 22.88 -8.51 -1.32
N THR A 218 22.04 -7.66 -1.92
CA THR A 218 22.47 -6.66 -2.92
C THR A 218 22.97 -5.35 -2.30
N PHE A 219 22.77 -5.15 -0.99
CA PHE A 219 23.17 -3.92 -0.30
C PHE A 219 24.68 -3.90 -0.01
N PRO A 220 25.30 -2.73 -0.05
CA PRO A 220 26.72 -2.59 0.30
C PRO A 220 27.03 -2.98 1.75
#